data_84e4df6cdff620c802c3503ade56dea6
#
_entry.id   84e4df6cdff620c802c3503ade56dea6
#
_cell.length_a   1.000
_cell.length_b   1.000
_cell.length_c   1.000
_cell.angle_alpha   90.00
_cell.angle_beta   90.00
_cell.angle_gamma   90.00
#
_symmetry.space_group_name_H-M   'P 1'
#
loop_
_entity.id
_entity.type
_entity.pdbx_description
1 polymer ?
#
loop_
_entity_poly.entity_id
_entity_poly.type
_entity_poly.pdbx_seq_one_letter_code
_entity_poly.pdbx_strand_id
1 'polypeptide(L)'
;MLQIIHPFLIFLFFSFHTVHAEELIVAVASNFVVPAKELSQEFSRKTSHKVVLSFGSTGKLYAQIIHGAPFQVFLAADQERPFRLVSEGFAEKGSQFTYAFGRIVLYYHRLSPNQHLKEVLKSNDFTRLAIANPRTAPYGLAAMEVIQNLGIFENLSTRIIQGNNISQTFQFIKTGNAELGLVSRSQVINSNPDLYWTIPANLHSPIQQDAVLLHKGLNREVAKEFLEFLKSTNAREIIQSFGYDLE
;
A
#
# COMPACT_ATOMS: atom_id res chain seq x y z
N MET A 1 -52.79 -5.75 63.03
CA MET A 1 -52.11 -6.57 62.02
C MET A 1 -51.45 -5.60 61.02
N LEU A 2 -50.16 -5.29 61.18
CA LEU A 2 -49.42 -4.38 60.31
C LEU A 2 -48.65 -5.19 59.31
N GLN A 3 -49.01 -5.10 57.99
CA GLN A 3 -48.26 -5.70 56.93
C GLN A 3 -47.06 -4.80 56.57
N ILE A 4 -45.85 -5.31 56.80
CA ILE A 4 -44.61 -4.67 56.38
C ILE A 4 -44.36 -5.04 54.93
N ILE A 5 -44.50 -4.06 53.98
CA ILE A 5 -44.17 -4.21 52.57
C ILE A 5 -42.66 -3.95 52.45
N HIS A 6 -41.88 -5.00 52.11
CA HIS A 6 -40.44 -4.88 51.81
C HIS A 6 -40.28 -4.39 50.35
N PRO A 7 -39.57 -3.28 50.10
CA PRO A 7 -39.28 -2.86 48.75
C PRO A 7 -38.16 -3.78 48.17
N PHE A 8 -38.49 -4.50 47.08
CA PHE A 8 -37.56 -5.30 46.34
C PHE A 8 -36.71 -4.38 45.46
N LEU A 9 -35.46 -4.12 45.87
CA LEU A 9 -34.53 -3.28 45.15
C LEU A 9 -33.90 -4.09 44.00
N ILE A 10 -34.34 -3.86 42.75
CA ILE A 10 -33.75 -4.48 41.55
C ILE A 10 -32.44 -3.75 41.23
N PHE A 11 -31.32 -4.41 41.49
CA PHE A 11 -30.00 -3.98 41.04
C PHE A 11 -29.82 -4.32 39.55
N LEU A 12 -29.95 -3.33 38.67
CA LEU A 12 -29.58 -3.44 37.28
C LEU A 12 -28.03 -3.45 37.21
N PHE A 13 -27.44 -4.63 36.99
CA PHE A 13 -26.02 -4.73 36.66
C PHE A 13 -25.80 -4.24 35.22
N PHE A 14 -25.35 -3.02 35.05
CA PHE A 14 -24.75 -2.55 33.79
C PHE A 14 -23.38 -3.20 33.65
N SER A 15 -23.27 -4.25 32.81
CA SER A 15 -21.99 -4.79 32.39
C SER A 15 -21.31 -3.79 31.48
N PHE A 16 -20.40 -2.99 32.01
CA PHE A 16 -19.49 -2.20 31.20
C PHE A 16 -18.50 -3.16 30.52
N HIS A 17 -18.73 -3.44 29.24
CA HIS A 17 -17.69 -4.07 28.41
C HIS A 17 -16.57 -3.05 28.25
N THR A 18 -15.47 -3.21 28.95
CA THR A 18 -14.26 -2.46 28.71
C THR A 18 -13.70 -2.88 27.36
N VAL A 19 -13.84 -2.01 26.37
CA VAL A 19 -13.14 -2.18 25.09
C VAL A 19 -11.64 -2.09 25.39
N HIS A 20 -10.95 -3.21 25.35
CA HIS A 20 -9.51 -3.25 25.56
C HIS A 20 -8.84 -2.77 24.27
N ALA A 21 -8.08 -1.67 24.34
CA ALA A 21 -7.29 -1.19 23.22
C ALA A 21 -6.20 -2.24 22.88
N GLU A 22 -6.24 -2.76 21.65
CA GLU A 22 -5.24 -3.71 21.15
C GLU A 22 -4.26 -3.02 20.21
N GLU A 23 -3.08 -3.66 20.03
CA GLU A 23 -2.10 -3.26 19.02
C GLU A 23 -2.17 -4.22 17.84
N LEU A 24 -2.31 -3.66 16.63
CA LEU A 24 -2.31 -4.34 15.34
C LEU A 24 -1.03 -4.04 14.58
N ILE A 25 -0.29 -5.06 14.15
CA ILE A 25 0.94 -4.91 13.36
C ILE A 25 0.65 -5.26 11.90
N VAL A 26 0.77 -4.27 11.01
CA VAL A 26 0.44 -4.40 9.59
C VAL A 26 1.69 -4.27 8.73
N ALA A 27 1.94 -5.26 7.87
CA ALA A 27 2.94 -5.16 6.80
C ALA A 27 2.33 -4.45 5.60
N VAL A 28 2.97 -3.40 5.10
CA VAL A 28 2.41 -2.52 4.06
C VAL A 28 3.40 -2.30 2.93
N ALA A 29 2.99 -2.57 1.70
CA ALA A 29 3.77 -2.22 0.51
C ALA A 29 4.04 -0.72 0.45
N SER A 30 5.28 -0.35 0.15
CA SER A 30 5.78 1.02 0.33
C SER A 30 5.17 2.07 -0.61
N ASN A 31 4.47 1.67 -1.66
CA ASN A 31 3.63 2.59 -2.46
C ASN A 31 2.45 3.15 -1.66
N PHE A 32 2.01 2.43 -0.63
CA PHE A 32 0.81 2.72 0.16
C PHE A 32 1.12 3.41 1.50
N VAL A 33 2.34 3.95 1.69
CA VAL A 33 2.79 4.57 2.95
C VAL A 33 1.86 5.69 3.43
N VAL A 34 1.51 6.64 2.55
CA VAL A 34 0.72 7.82 2.95
C VAL A 34 -0.72 7.43 3.24
N PRO A 35 -1.45 6.75 2.33
CA PRO A 35 -2.82 6.31 2.63
C PRO A 35 -2.90 5.35 3.83
N ALA A 36 -1.95 4.44 4.02
CA ALA A 36 -1.95 3.54 5.18
C ALA A 36 -1.84 4.29 6.51
N LYS A 37 -1.06 5.37 6.57
CA LYS A 37 -0.97 6.22 7.76
C LYS A 37 -2.30 6.90 8.06
N GLU A 38 -2.98 7.45 7.05
CA GLU A 38 -4.27 8.10 7.22
C GLU A 38 -5.35 7.10 7.62
N LEU A 39 -5.40 5.94 6.95
CA LEU A 39 -6.30 4.83 7.30
C LEU A 39 -6.07 4.35 8.74
N SER A 40 -4.80 4.23 9.16
CA SER A 40 -4.48 3.78 10.52
C SER A 40 -4.93 4.80 11.58
N GLN A 41 -4.79 6.09 11.31
CA GLN A 41 -5.26 7.16 12.18
C GLN A 41 -6.80 7.15 12.28
N GLU A 42 -7.49 7.02 11.15
CA GLU A 42 -8.96 6.98 11.10
C GLU A 42 -9.50 5.73 11.79
N PHE A 43 -8.89 4.56 11.59
CA PHE A 43 -9.23 3.33 12.30
C PHE A 43 -9.03 3.48 13.81
N SER A 44 -7.86 3.98 14.24
CA SER A 44 -7.55 4.20 15.66
C SER A 44 -8.53 5.19 16.31
N ARG A 45 -8.94 6.23 15.59
CA ARG A 45 -9.92 7.21 16.07
C ARG A 45 -11.31 6.58 16.31
N LYS A 46 -11.72 5.61 15.47
CA LYS A 46 -13.01 4.94 15.56
C LYS A 46 -13.06 3.82 16.60
N THR A 47 -11.94 3.13 16.80
CA THR A 47 -11.90 1.88 17.59
C THR A 47 -11.08 1.98 18.86
N SER A 48 -10.29 3.02 19.03
CA SER A 48 -9.26 3.17 20.08
C SER A 48 -8.12 2.15 19.99
N HIS A 49 -8.08 1.28 18.99
CA HIS A 49 -6.98 0.36 18.74
C HIS A 49 -5.76 1.10 18.15
N LYS A 50 -4.56 0.59 18.43
CA LYS A 50 -3.32 1.15 17.90
C LYS A 50 -2.86 0.33 16.69
N VAL A 51 -2.60 0.98 15.54
CA VAL A 51 -2.04 0.34 14.35
C VAL A 51 -0.56 0.69 14.20
N VAL A 52 0.29 -0.33 14.15
CA VAL A 52 1.73 -0.23 13.90
C VAL A 52 2.00 -0.66 12.47
N LEU A 53 2.54 0.25 11.66
CA LEU A 53 2.78 0.02 10.23
C LEU A 53 4.25 -0.30 9.98
N SER A 54 4.53 -1.39 9.26
CA SER A 54 5.86 -1.75 8.78
C SER A 54 5.89 -1.69 7.26
N PHE A 55 6.83 -0.93 6.69
CA PHE A 55 6.88 -0.65 5.26
C PHE A 55 8.04 -1.34 4.56
N GLY A 56 7.77 -1.92 3.38
CA GLY A 56 8.78 -2.58 2.56
C GLY A 56 8.31 -2.81 1.12
N SER A 57 9.16 -3.40 0.28
CA SER A 57 8.64 -3.95 -0.97
C SER A 57 7.83 -5.22 -0.69
N THR A 58 6.79 -5.47 -1.49
CA THR A 58 5.88 -6.62 -1.32
C THR A 58 6.63 -7.94 -1.17
N GLY A 59 7.63 -8.20 -2.02
CA GLY A 59 8.42 -9.43 -1.95
C GLY A 59 9.31 -9.53 -0.70
N LYS A 60 9.85 -8.41 -0.18
CA LYS A 60 10.62 -8.44 1.08
C LYS A 60 9.71 -8.68 2.29
N LEU A 61 8.52 -8.07 2.30
CA LEU A 61 7.54 -8.31 3.36
C LEU A 61 7.03 -9.75 3.33
N TYR A 62 6.74 -10.30 2.14
CA TYR A 62 6.42 -11.72 1.98
C TYR A 62 7.52 -12.61 2.58
N ALA A 63 8.79 -12.36 2.25
CA ALA A 63 9.91 -13.12 2.81
C ALA A 63 9.97 -13.01 4.34
N GLN A 64 9.74 -11.83 4.92
CA GLN A 64 9.68 -11.66 6.37
C GLN A 64 8.53 -12.45 7.01
N ILE A 65 7.34 -12.48 6.36
CA ILE A 65 6.17 -13.24 6.85
C ILE A 65 6.47 -14.73 6.92
N ILE A 66 6.99 -15.34 5.85
CA ILE A 66 7.32 -16.77 5.83
C ILE A 66 8.46 -17.14 6.80
N HIS A 67 9.29 -16.17 7.19
CA HIS A 67 10.32 -16.34 8.23
C HIS A 67 9.84 -15.95 9.64
N GLY A 68 8.52 -15.81 9.85
CA GLY A 68 7.91 -15.68 11.16
C GLY A 68 7.79 -14.26 11.73
N ALA A 69 7.95 -13.22 10.91
CA ALA A 69 7.69 -11.85 11.36
C ALA A 69 6.29 -11.71 11.98
N PRO A 70 6.10 -10.85 13.01
CA PRO A 70 4.88 -10.80 13.82
C PRO A 70 3.74 -10.01 13.17
N PHE A 71 3.68 -9.92 11.86
CA PHE A 71 2.62 -9.23 11.15
C PHE A 71 1.30 -9.99 11.24
N GLN A 72 0.20 -9.27 11.38
CA GLN A 72 -1.15 -9.79 11.52
C GLN A 72 -1.99 -9.56 10.26
N VAL A 73 -1.71 -8.49 9.54
CA VAL A 73 -2.32 -8.14 8.25
C VAL A 73 -1.21 -7.81 7.26
N PHE A 74 -1.41 -8.16 6.00
CA PHE A 74 -0.52 -7.79 4.90
C PHE A 74 -1.29 -7.04 3.82
N LEU A 75 -0.85 -5.81 3.52
CA LEU A 75 -1.31 -5.00 2.40
C LEU A 75 -0.24 -5.04 1.30
N ALA A 76 -0.42 -5.94 0.35
CA ALA A 76 0.48 -6.16 -0.77
C ALA A 76 0.20 -5.19 -1.93
N ALA A 77 1.17 -5.00 -2.82
CA ALA A 77 0.97 -4.28 -4.08
C ALA A 77 0.78 -5.24 -5.28
N ASP A 78 0.50 -6.49 -5.03
CA ASP A 78 0.09 -7.51 -6.00
C ASP A 78 -0.88 -8.51 -5.38
N GLN A 79 -1.42 -9.41 -6.20
CA GLN A 79 -2.29 -10.52 -5.80
C GLN A 79 -1.52 -11.81 -5.55
N GLU A 80 -0.37 -11.99 -6.23
CA GLU A 80 0.40 -13.23 -6.23
C GLU A 80 0.89 -13.60 -4.83
N ARG A 81 1.48 -12.65 -4.12
CA ARG A 81 2.09 -12.92 -2.80
C ARG A 81 1.06 -13.19 -1.71
N PRO A 82 -0.06 -12.44 -1.61
CA PRO A 82 -1.19 -12.83 -0.75
C PRO A 82 -1.73 -14.23 -1.08
N PHE A 83 -1.94 -14.55 -2.36
CA PHE A 83 -2.39 -15.88 -2.80
C PHE A 83 -1.41 -16.97 -2.36
N ARG A 84 -0.10 -16.75 -2.53
CA ARG A 84 0.92 -17.70 -2.08
C ARG A 84 0.92 -17.88 -0.57
N LEU A 85 0.77 -16.81 0.22
CA LEU A 85 0.68 -16.93 1.68
C LEU A 85 -0.51 -17.79 2.12
N VAL A 86 -1.65 -17.67 1.42
CA VAL A 86 -2.82 -18.52 1.67
C VAL A 86 -2.51 -19.99 1.31
N SER A 87 -1.95 -20.24 0.13
CA SER A 87 -1.66 -21.59 -0.35
C SER A 87 -0.56 -22.31 0.44
N GLU A 88 0.41 -21.54 0.96
CA GLU A 88 1.53 -22.02 1.77
C GLU A 88 1.20 -22.11 3.28
N GLY A 89 -0.02 -21.73 3.69
CA GLY A 89 -0.50 -21.85 5.08
C GLY A 89 0.05 -20.77 6.02
N PHE A 90 0.32 -19.57 5.53
CA PHE A 90 0.72 -18.40 6.33
C PHE A 90 -0.40 -17.37 6.50
N ALA A 91 -1.48 -17.50 5.73
CA ALA A 91 -2.62 -16.58 5.76
C ALA A 91 -3.94 -17.35 5.72
N GLU A 92 -5.02 -16.73 6.22
CA GLU A 92 -6.36 -17.30 6.33
C GLU A 92 -7.00 -17.45 4.96
N LYS A 93 -7.54 -18.64 4.70
CA LYS A 93 -8.26 -18.95 3.47
C LYS A 93 -9.54 -18.12 3.37
N GLY A 94 -9.73 -17.46 2.22
CA GLY A 94 -10.91 -16.62 1.98
C GLY A 94 -10.79 -15.18 2.54
N SER A 95 -9.69 -14.84 3.20
CA SER A 95 -9.46 -13.47 3.70
C SER A 95 -8.85 -12.51 2.68
N GLN A 96 -8.32 -13.03 1.55
CA GLN A 96 -7.75 -12.23 0.49
C GLN A 96 -8.81 -11.44 -0.27
N PHE A 97 -8.59 -10.16 -0.46
CA PHE A 97 -9.42 -9.28 -1.30
C PHE A 97 -8.61 -8.13 -1.86
N THR A 98 -9.04 -7.61 -3.02
CA THR A 98 -8.46 -6.41 -3.64
C THR A 98 -8.94 -5.17 -2.90
N TYR A 99 -8.00 -4.35 -2.41
CA TYR A 99 -8.32 -3.10 -1.72
C TYR A 99 -8.02 -1.86 -2.56
N ALA A 100 -7.20 -1.98 -3.64
CA ALA A 100 -6.85 -0.87 -4.50
C ALA A 100 -6.25 -1.32 -5.84
N PHE A 101 -6.37 -0.48 -6.87
CA PHE A 101 -5.61 -0.58 -8.12
C PHE A 101 -4.62 0.57 -8.20
N GLY A 102 -3.34 0.24 -8.31
CA GLY A 102 -2.27 1.23 -8.39
C GLY A 102 -2.12 1.81 -9.79
N ARG A 103 -1.63 3.04 -9.85
CA ARG A 103 -1.24 3.72 -11.10
C ARG A 103 0.24 4.06 -11.05
N ILE A 104 0.96 3.72 -12.12
CA ILE A 104 2.36 4.10 -12.28
C ILE A 104 2.44 5.39 -13.10
N VAL A 105 3.36 6.26 -12.73
CA VAL A 105 3.62 7.53 -13.42
C VAL A 105 5.10 7.71 -13.67
N LEU A 106 5.46 8.38 -14.76
CA LEU A 106 6.78 8.95 -14.93
C LEU A 106 6.81 10.28 -14.18
N TYR A 107 7.70 10.44 -13.22
CA TYR A 107 7.87 11.65 -12.44
C TYR A 107 9.23 12.27 -12.69
N TYR A 108 9.25 13.58 -12.80
CA TYR A 108 10.44 14.42 -13.01
C TYR A 108 10.62 15.36 -11.83
N HIS A 109 11.85 15.49 -11.33
CA HIS A 109 12.09 16.41 -10.21
C HIS A 109 12.02 17.88 -10.63
N ARG A 110 12.52 18.19 -11.82
CA ARG A 110 12.52 19.53 -12.43
C ARG A 110 12.40 19.40 -13.93
N LEU A 111 11.38 20.01 -14.52
CA LEU A 111 11.27 20.15 -15.97
C LEU A 111 11.99 21.40 -16.43
N SER A 112 12.71 21.30 -17.55
CA SER A 112 13.09 22.47 -18.31
C SER A 112 11.87 23.03 -19.04
N PRO A 113 11.77 24.36 -19.25
CA PRO A 113 10.72 24.93 -20.08
C PRO A 113 10.67 24.22 -21.45
N ASN A 114 9.47 23.84 -21.90
CA ASN A 114 9.22 23.16 -23.17
C ASN A 114 9.57 21.64 -23.25
N GLN A 115 9.87 20.96 -22.13
CA GLN A 115 10.02 19.51 -22.13
C GLN A 115 8.65 18.80 -21.95
N HIS A 116 8.32 17.88 -22.88
CA HIS A 116 7.19 16.98 -22.75
C HIS A 116 7.64 15.64 -22.15
N LEU A 117 7.13 15.28 -20.95
CA LEU A 117 7.54 14.10 -20.19
C LEU A 117 7.52 12.79 -21.01
N LYS A 118 6.51 12.63 -21.87
CA LYS A 118 6.39 11.47 -22.74
C LYS A 118 7.55 11.36 -23.75
N GLU A 119 8.04 12.49 -24.23
CA GLU A 119 9.12 12.55 -25.21
C GLU A 119 10.49 12.41 -24.55
N VAL A 120 10.66 12.94 -23.35
CA VAL A 120 11.91 12.80 -22.58
C VAL A 120 12.32 11.35 -22.40
N LEU A 121 11.36 10.47 -22.06
CA LEU A 121 11.64 9.05 -21.89
C LEU A 121 12.16 8.38 -23.18
N LYS A 122 11.72 8.87 -24.35
CA LYS A 122 12.13 8.38 -25.67
C LYS A 122 13.40 9.03 -26.19
N SER A 123 13.58 10.33 -25.90
CA SER A 123 14.74 11.11 -26.39
C SER A 123 16.05 10.76 -25.72
N ASN A 124 16.00 10.07 -24.58
CA ASN A 124 17.16 9.77 -23.74
C ASN A 124 17.92 11.02 -23.24
N ASP A 125 17.25 12.17 -23.17
CA ASP A 125 17.84 13.43 -22.68
C ASP A 125 17.80 13.47 -21.13
N PHE A 126 18.44 12.48 -20.51
CA PHE A 126 18.66 12.35 -19.08
C PHE A 126 19.80 11.37 -18.79
N THR A 127 20.38 11.46 -17.59
CA THR A 127 21.49 10.59 -17.18
C THR A 127 21.01 9.33 -16.47
N ARG A 128 20.00 9.43 -15.58
CA ARG A 128 19.53 8.33 -14.73
C ARG A 128 18.02 8.27 -14.64
N LEU A 129 17.48 7.07 -14.83
CA LEU A 129 16.08 6.71 -14.61
C LEU A 129 15.99 5.82 -13.36
N ALA A 130 15.23 6.26 -12.36
CA ALA A 130 14.97 5.47 -11.16
C ALA A 130 13.75 4.55 -11.34
N ILE A 131 13.89 3.28 -10.99
CA ILE A 131 12.80 2.31 -10.86
C ILE A 131 12.94 1.54 -9.55
N ALA A 132 11.85 0.94 -9.05
CA ALA A 132 11.96 -0.02 -7.96
C ALA A 132 12.52 -1.35 -8.48
N ASN A 133 13.10 -2.15 -7.58
CA ASN A 133 13.63 -3.47 -7.95
C ASN A 133 12.51 -4.38 -8.48
N PRO A 134 12.51 -4.78 -9.77
CA PRO A 134 11.41 -5.52 -10.38
C PRO A 134 11.22 -6.94 -9.80
N ARG A 135 12.25 -7.52 -9.17
CA ARG A 135 12.15 -8.84 -8.52
C ARG A 135 11.33 -8.83 -7.23
N THR A 136 11.25 -7.69 -6.56
CA THR A 136 10.64 -7.60 -5.22
C THR A 136 9.52 -6.59 -5.10
N ALA A 137 9.39 -5.67 -6.06
CA ALA A 137 8.41 -4.59 -6.03
C ALA A 137 7.51 -4.62 -7.29
N PRO A 138 6.19 -4.78 -7.15
CA PRO A 138 5.25 -4.79 -8.28
C PRO A 138 5.34 -3.54 -9.17
N TYR A 139 5.52 -2.36 -8.58
CA TYR A 139 5.78 -1.14 -9.35
C TYR A 139 7.11 -1.17 -10.13
N GLY A 140 8.09 -1.93 -9.65
CA GLY A 140 9.33 -2.16 -10.39
C GLY A 140 9.13 -3.09 -11.58
N LEU A 141 8.29 -4.13 -11.43
CA LEU A 141 7.89 -5.01 -12.52
C LEU A 141 7.12 -4.21 -13.59
N ALA A 142 6.10 -3.45 -13.18
CA ALA A 142 5.35 -2.58 -14.09
C ALA A 142 6.25 -1.56 -14.80
N ALA A 143 7.25 -0.99 -14.11
CA ALA A 143 8.23 -0.10 -14.74
C ALA A 143 9.04 -0.79 -15.82
N MET A 144 9.48 -2.02 -15.60
CA MET A 144 10.19 -2.82 -16.61
C MET A 144 9.30 -3.15 -17.81
N GLU A 145 8.04 -3.52 -17.58
CA GLU A 145 7.06 -3.75 -18.66
C GLU A 145 6.88 -2.49 -19.51
N VAL A 146 6.73 -1.32 -18.89
CA VAL A 146 6.64 -0.03 -19.60
C VAL A 146 7.85 0.20 -20.49
N ILE A 147 9.06 0.02 -19.96
CA ILE A 147 10.32 0.23 -20.69
C ILE A 147 10.44 -0.74 -21.88
N GLN A 148 10.04 -2.01 -21.68
CA GLN A 148 10.06 -3.05 -22.71
C GLN A 148 8.99 -2.78 -23.78
N ASN A 149 7.76 -2.46 -23.39
CA ASN A 149 6.66 -2.19 -24.32
C ASN A 149 6.85 -0.89 -25.14
N LEU A 150 7.65 0.03 -24.63
CA LEU A 150 8.10 1.20 -25.39
C LEU A 150 9.31 0.91 -26.32
N GLY A 151 9.92 -0.27 -26.22
CA GLY A 151 11.09 -0.66 -27.03
C GLY A 151 12.37 0.11 -26.70
N ILE A 152 12.50 0.65 -25.49
CA ILE A 152 13.61 1.55 -25.09
C ILE A 152 14.57 0.91 -24.09
N PHE A 153 14.42 -0.39 -23.78
CA PHE A 153 15.23 -1.08 -22.77
C PHE A 153 16.72 -1.03 -23.07
N GLU A 154 17.13 -1.37 -24.30
CA GLU A 154 18.54 -1.40 -24.70
C GLU A 154 19.24 -0.04 -24.48
N ASN A 155 18.53 1.04 -24.79
CA ASN A 155 19.04 2.41 -24.65
C ASN A 155 19.12 2.86 -23.18
N LEU A 156 18.34 2.26 -22.28
CA LEU A 156 18.21 2.66 -20.87
C LEU A 156 18.94 1.75 -19.88
N SER A 157 19.30 0.52 -20.29
CA SER A 157 19.80 -0.51 -19.38
C SER A 157 20.95 -0.06 -18.48
N THR A 158 21.89 0.74 -19.01
CA THR A 158 23.03 1.30 -18.27
C THR A 158 22.71 2.55 -17.44
N ARG A 159 21.52 3.14 -17.63
CA ARG A 159 21.07 4.36 -16.94
C ARG A 159 20.05 4.10 -15.85
N ILE A 160 19.55 2.87 -15.75
CA ILE A 160 18.58 2.48 -14.73
C ILE A 160 19.27 2.35 -13.39
N ILE A 161 18.76 3.08 -12.39
CA ILE A 161 19.13 2.86 -10.99
C ILE A 161 17.93 2.25 -10.24
N GLN A 162 18.20 1.26 -9.38
CA GLN A 162 17.16 0.51 -8.70
C GLN A 162 17.07 0.85 -7.22
N GLY A 163 15.90 1.32 -6.79
CA GLY A 163 15.53 1.40 -5.37
C GLY A 163 15.12 0.04 -4.82
N ASN A 164 15.44 -0.24 -3.56
CA ASN A 164 14.99 -1.46 -2.87
C ASN A 164 13.46 -1.60 -2.78
N ASN A 165 12.75 -0.49 -2.89
CA ASN A 165 11.28 -0.37 -2.92
C ASN A 165 10.91 0.96 -3.59
N ILE A 166 9.63 1.18 -3.83
CA ILE A 166 9.17 2.38 -4.56
C ILE A 166 9.36 3.69 -3.77
N SER A 167 9.39 3.64 -2.42
CA SER A 167 9.69 4.83 -1.62
C SER A 167 11.14 5.26 -1.80
N GLN A 168 12.10 4.34 -1.80
CA GLN A 168 13.50 4.66 -2.07
C GLN A 168 13.69 5.16 -3.51
N THR A 169 12.98 4.56 -4.48
CA THR A 169 12.97 5.04 -5.87
C THR A 169 12.56 6.51 -5.95
N PHE A 170 11.47 6.87 -5.28
CA PHE A 170 11.00 8.24 -5.20
C PHE A 170 12.02 9.18 -4.54
N GLN A 171 12.70 8.72 -3.48
CA GLN A 171 13.76 9.50 -2.84
C GLN A 171 14.94 9.78 -3.78
N PHE A 172 15.36 8.84 -4.62
CA PHE A 172 16.41 9.09 -5.60
C PHE A 172 16.10 10.28 -6.51
N ILE A 173 14.83 10.44 -6.90
CA ILE A 173 14.40 11.56 -7.72
C ILE A 173 14.36 12.85 -6.90
N LYS A 174 13.75 12.79 -5.70
CA LYS A 174 13.63 13.97 -4.82
C LYS A 174 14.97 14.56 -4.39
N THR A 175 16.00 13.73 -4.27
CA THR A 175 17.36 14.15 -3.88
C THR A 175 18.27 14.44 -5.06
N GLY A 176 17.78 14.33 -6.32
CA GLY A 176 18.56 14.57 -7.53
C GLY A 176 19.56 13.46 -7.89
N ASN A 177 19.48 12.28 -7.24
CA ASN A 177 20.27 11.11 -7.62
C ASN A 177 19.77 10.46 -8.93
N ALA A 178 18.55 10.77 -9.35
CA ALA A 178 18.00 10.55 -10.67
C ALA A 178 17.20 11.77 -11.10
N GLU A 179 17.20 12.08 -12.37
CA GLU A 179 16.42 13.19 -12.92
C GLU A 179 14.93 12.84 -12.99
N LEU A 180 14.64 11.58 -13.29
CA LEU A 180 13.27 11.06 -13.43
C LEU A 180 13.17 9.63 -12.93
N GLY A 181 11.94 9.15 -12.78
CA GLY A 181 11.71 7.76 -12.45
C GLY A 181 10.26 7.34 -12.59
N LEU A 182 10.06 6.04 -12.65
CA LEU A 182 8.75 5.41 -12.66
C LEU A 182 8.33 5.11 -11.22
N VAL A 183 7.32 5.83 -10.74
CA VAL A 183 6.87 5.82 -9.34
C VAL A 183 5.35 5.63 -9.22
N SER A 184 4.84 5.45 -8.00
CA SER A 184 3.39 5.38 -7.77
C SER A 184 2.76 6.78 -7.87
N ARG A 185 1.59 6.88 -8.50
CA ARG A 185 0.80 8.12 -8.53
C ARG A 185 0.53 8.68 -7.14
N SER A 186 0.33 7.82 -6.15
CA SER A 186 0.11 8.23 -4.75
C SER A 186 1.26 9.02 -4.14
N GLN A 187 2.48 8.85 -4.64
CA GLN A 187 3.66 9.57 -4.14
C GLN A 187 3.76 11.01 -4.69
N VAL A 188 3.05 11.29 -5.79
CA VAL A 188 3.13 12.56 -6.52
C VAL A 188 1.77 13.26 -6.65
N ILE A 189 0.71 12.72 -6.06
CA ILE A 189 -0.67 13.24 -6.21
C ILE A 189 -0.79 14.72 -5.81
N ASN A 190 0.00 15.16 -4.83
CA ASN A 190 0.05 16.55 -4.37
C ASN A 190 1.20 17.37 -5.03
N SER A 191 1.88 16.80 -6.03
CA SER A 191 2.90 17.52 -6.80
C SER A 191 2.26 18.34 -7.92
N ASN A 192 3.01 19.28 -8.51
CA ASN A 192 2.56 19.97 -9.72
C ASN A 192 2.23 18.92 -10.82
N PRO A 193 1.02 18.93 -11.40
CA PRO A 193 0.62 18.01 -12.45
C PRO A 193 1.56 17.97 -13.66
N ASP A 194 2.24 19.07 -13.96
CA ASP A 194 3.20 19.17 -15.06
C ASP A 194 4.48 18.33 -14.82
N LEU A 195 4.73 17.90 -13.57
CA LEU A 195 5.91 17.12 -13.20
C LEU A 195 5.72 15.62 -13.33
N TYR A 196 4.54 15.12 -13.65
CA TYR A 196 4.33 13.70 -13.86
C TYR A 196 3.40 13.40 -15.04
N TRP A 197 3.67 12.28 -15.69
CA TRP A 197 2.84 11.72 -16.75
C TRP A 197 2.33 10.36 -16.32
N THR A 198 1.00 10.19 -16.31
CA THR A 198 0.38 8.90 -16.02
C THR A 198 0.62 7.95 -17.20
N ILE A 199 1.24 6.81 -16.90
CA ILE A 199 1.54 5.80 -17.90
C ILE A 199 0.24 5.15 -18.38
N PRO A 200 0.02 5.02 -19.70
CA PRO A 200 -1.13 4.30 -20.25
C PRO A 200 -1.21 2.86 -19.75
N ALA A 201 -2.43 2.42 -19.38
CA ALA A 201 -2.65 1.09 -18.79
C ALA A 201 -2.28 -0.08 -19.71
N ASN A 202 -2.23 0.13 -21.02
CA ASN A 202 -1.82 -0.90 -21.99
C ASN A 202 -0.29 -1.12 -22.07
N LEU A 203 0.50 -0.34 -21.35
CA LEU A 203 1.96 -0.46 -21.31
C LEU A 203 2.47 -1.34 -20.16
N HIS A 204 1.60 -1.75 -19.25
CA HIS A 204 1.97 -2.63 -18.13
C HIS A 204 0.77 -3.44 -17.66
N SER A 205 1.04 -4.55 -16.97
CA SER A 205 0.01 -5.34 -16.28
C SER A 205 -0.67 -4.53 -15.17
N PRO A 206 -1.96 -4.76 -14.87
CA PRO A 206 -2.65 -4.08 -13.77
C PRO A 206 -1.91 -4.25 -12.43
N ILE A 207 -1.76 -3.17 -11.68
CA ILE A 207 -1.17 -3.21 -10.33
C ILE A 207 -2.32 -3.40 -9.34
N GLN A 208 -2.87 -4.60 -9.32
CA GLN A 208 -3.97 -5.00 -8.44
C GLN A 208 -3.40 -5.37 -7.07
N GLN A 209 -3.85 -4.69 -6.01
CA GLN A 209 -3.28 -4.73 -4.68
C GLN A 209 -4.22 -5.43 -3.71
N ASP A 210 -3.76 -6.53 -3.12
CA ASP A 210 -4.58 -7.35 -2.24
C ASP A 210 -4.16 -7.25 -0.78
N ALA A 211 -5.17 -7.28 0.09
CA ALA A 211 -5.03 -7.44 1.54
C ALA A 211 -5.29 -8.90 1.93
N VAL A 212 -4.64 -9.36 3.01
CA VAL A 212 -4.87 -10.69 3.56
C VAL A 212 -4.65 -10.72 5.07
N LEU A 213 -5.44 -11.55 5.78
CA LEU A 213 -5.27 -11.86 7.20
C LEU A 213 -4.19 -12.93 7.38
N LEU A 214 -3.13 -12.60 8.10
CA LEU A 214 -2.06 -13.55 8.39
C LEU A 214 -2.41 -14.44 9.58
N HIS A 215 -1.84 -15.64 9.67
CA HIS A 215 -2.08 -16.57 10.78
C HIS A 215 -1.79 -15.98 12.16
N LYS A 216 -0.84 -15.06 12.27
CA LYS A 216 -0.58 -14.32 13.52
C LYS A 216 -1.72 -13.39 13.94
N GLY A 217 -2.64 -13.07 13.02
CA GLY A 217 -3.84 -12.25 13.25
C GLY A 217 -5.12 -13.05 13.49
N LEU A 218 -5.15 -14.36 13.29
CA LEU A 218 -6.39 -15.17 13.33
C LEU A 218 -7.20 -15.02 14.62
N ASN A 219 -6.51 -14.98 15.76
CA ASN A 219 -7.11 -14.88 17.09
C ASN A 219 -7.14 -13.40 17.60
N ARG A 220 -6.96 -12.45 16.70
CA ARG A 220 -6.96 -11.01 17.02
C ARG A 220 -8.15 -10.35 16.33
N GLU A 221 -9.14 -9.96 17.11
CA GLU A 221 -10.35 -9.33 16.57
C GLU A 221 -10.03 -8.01 15.84
N VAL A 222 -9.10 -7.23 16.39
CA VAL A 222 -8.63 -5.98 15.77
C VAL A 222 -8.11 -6.17 14.34
N ALA A 223 -7.51 -7.34 14.01
CA ALA A 223 -7.02 -7.61 12.67
C ALA A 223 -8.16 -7.82 11.66
N LYS A 224 -9.23 -8.51 12.09
CA LYS A 224 -10.44 -8.69 11.28
C LYS A 224 -11.20 -7.37 11.11
N GLU A 225 -11.37 -6.64 12.18
CA GLU A 225 -12.01 -5.30 12.17
C GLU A 225 -11.28 -4.34 11.22
N PHE A 226 -9.94 -4.36 11.20
CA PHE A 226 -9.16 -3.53 10.29
C PHE A 226 -9.37 -3.92 8.82
N LEU A 227 -9.44 -5.22 8.50
CA LEU A 227 -9.74 -5.67 7.13
C LEU A 227 -11.17 -5.28 6.70
N GLU A 228 -12.15 -5.38 7.60
CA GLU A 228 -13.52 -4.91 7.31
C GLU A 228 -13.58 -3.39 7.20
N PHE A 229 -12.83 -2.65 8.02
CA PHE A 229 -12.71 -1.20 7.88
C PHE A 229 -12.18 -0.81 6.50
N LEU A 230 -11.19 -1.52 5.94
CA LEU A 230 -10.65 -1.24 4.60
C LEU A 230 -11.70 -1.36 3.49
N LYS A 231 -12.76 -2.15 3.69
CA LYS A 231 -13.88 -2.31 2.75
C LYS A 231 -14.94 -1.22 2.90
N SER A 232 -14.90 -0.43 3.98
CA SER A 232 -15.89 0.62 4.26
C SER A 232 -15.81 1.77 3.25
N THR A 233 -16.93 2.47 3.05
CA THR A 233 -16.99 3.67 2.18
C THR A 233 -15.95 4.71 2.58
N ASN A 234 -15.79 4.98 3.87
CA ASN A 234 -14.83 5.95 4.38
C ASN A 234 -13.38 5.58 4.02
N ALA A 235 -12.99 4.29 4.19
CA ALA A 235 -11.65 3.84 3.82
C ALA A 235 -11.44 3.91 2.29
N ARG A 236 -12.45 3.55 1.51
CA ARG A 236 -12.42 3.61 0.04
C ARG A 236 -12.25 5.06 -0.45
N GLU A 237 -12.94 6.02 0.13
CA GLU A 237 -12.78 7.45 -0.17
C GLU A 237 -11.36 7.94 0.13
N ILE A 238 -10.78 7.55 1.27
CA ILE A 238 -9.39 7.85 1.61
C ILE A 238 -8.45 7.27 0.54
N ILE A 239 -8.61 5.99 0.18
CA ILE A 239 -7.78 5.32 -0.83
C ILE A 239 -7.84 6.04 -2.17
N GLN A 240 -9.04 6.41 -2.63
CA GLN A 240 -9.25 7.12 -3.89
C GLN A 240 -8.62 8.52 -3.88
N SER A 241 -8.68 9.24 -2.75
CA SER A 241 -8.10 10.58 -2.63
C SER A 241 -6.58 10.59 -2.87
N PHE A 242 -5.91 9.45 -2.67
CA PHE A 242 -4.49 9.25 -2.98
C PHE A 242 -4.23 8.73 -4.40
N GLY A 243 -5.23 8.77 -5.29
CA GLY A 243 -5.07 8.44 -6.70
C GLY A 243 -5.02 6.95 -7.03
N TYR A 244 -5.56 6.11 -6.16
CA TYR A 244 -5.86 4.72 -6.45
C TYR A 244 -7.23 4.58 -7.08
N ASP A 245 -7.39 3.60 -7.98
CA ASP A 245 -8.71 3.20 -8.46
C ASP A 245 -9.25 2.07 -7.57
N LEU A 246 -10.57 1.93 -7.56
CA LEU A 246 -11.31 0.88 -6.87
C LEU A 246 -12.21 0.15 -7.87
N GLU A 247 -12.63 -1.07 -7.52
CA GLU A 247 -13.69 -1.79 -8.26
C GLU A 247 -15.05 -1.14 -8.03
#